data_b468bf243166036db593c302e041bf53
#
_entry.id   b468bf243166036db593c302e041bf53
#
_cell.length_a   1.000
_cell.length_b   1.000
_cell.length_c   1.000
_cell.angle_alpha   90.00
_cell.angle_beta   90.00
_cell.angle_gamma   90.00
#
_symmetry.space_group_name_H-M   'P 1'
#
loop_
_entity.id
_entity.type
_entity.pdbx_description
1 polymer ?
#
loop_
_entity_poly.entity_id
_entity_poly.type
_entity_poly.pdbx_seq_one_letter_code
_entity_poly.pdbx_strand_id
1 'polypeptide(L)'
;MSHDIRTPMNAIIGLTHLARDEEDLQVVREYLHNIDTSSTFLLGLINDILDMSKIENGELTLREGSFTKQEFEDSINTVIRPQMEEKDIHFVFRLSDQSTCIWVDRLRFNQIFFNLLSNAAKFTPTGGTVEFLSESLEPRGEKIGICFTIRDNGVGMSQEFMDHMYDPFSQERSALGDTVKGTGLGLPIVKNLVDAMGGEISVNSQLGKGTEFTVKLYVPVAEEEKQETEEEKDTSTEKLKGDRILLVEDNEINIYVAQIILEKAGCIVTVARNGEEAVKLFQESEIYQFDAILMDVRMPIMNGLDATRAIRRMDRPDAPEVPIIAMTADAFDEERRNTLEAGMDYHLSKPINPTILYKVLAEYIQ
;
A
#
# COMPACT_ATOMS: atom_id res chain seq x y z
N MET A 1 19.17 -4.58 -11.53
CA MET A 1 18.94 -3.87 -10.27
C MET A 1 19.48 -2.45 -10.22
N SER A 2 20.83 -2.18 -10.29
CA SER A 2 21.36 -0.78 -10.24
C SER A 2 20.87 0.10 -11.40
N HIS A 3 20.66 -0.46 -12.59
CA HIS A 3 20.13 0.25 -13.75
C HIS A 3 18.65 0.59 -13.58
N ASP A 4 17.87 -0.31 -12.99
CA ASP A 4 16.42 -0.20 -12.87
C ASP A 4 16.01 0.79 -11.78
N ILE A 5 16.86 0.99 -10.77
CA ILE A 5 16.77 2.07 -9.78
C ILE A 5 17.19 3.41 -10.40
N ARG A 6 18.27 3.42 -11.19
CA ARG A 6 18.82 4.66 -11.74
C ARG A 6 17.91 5.32 -12.76
N THR A 7 17.19 4.52 -13.58
CA THR A 7 16.33 5.04 -14.64
C THR A 7 15.19 5.92 -14.09
N PRO A 8 14.32 5.45 -13.18
CA PRO A 8 13.28 6.31 -12.60
C PRO A 8 13.85 7.46 -11.79
N MET A 9 14.96 7.26 -11.08
CA MET A 9 15.62 8.32 -10.32
C MET A 9 16.12 9.46 -11.24
N ASN A 10 16.73 9.12 -12.38
CA ASN A 10 17.14 10.13 -13.36
C ASN A 10 15.95 10.84 -14.01
N ALA A 11 14.82 10.13 -14.23
CA ALA A 11 13.59 10.74 -14.72
C ALA A 11 13.04 11.75 -13.71
N ILE A 12 12.95 11.38 -12.43
CA ILE A 12 12.51 12.29 -11.35
C ILE A 12 13.38 13.54 -11.30
N ILE A 13 14.70 13.37 -11.27
CA ILE A 13 15.66 14.49 -11.22
C ILE A 13 15.53 15.38 -12.46
N GLY A 14 15.52 14.78 -13.66
CA GLY A 14 15.47 15.52 -14.92
C GLY A 14 14.15 16.29 -15.07
N LEU A 15 13.02 15.65 -14.79
CA LEU A 15 11.70 16.29 -14.86
C LEU A 15 11.52 17.37 -13.79
N THR A 16 12.12 17.21 -12.60
CA THR A 16 12.12 18.25 -11.56
C THR A 16 12.88 19.49 -12.03
N HIS A 17 14.03 19.32 -12.71
CA HIS A 17 14.76 20.45 -13.27
C HIS A 17 13.96 21.14 -14.38
N LEU A 18 13.33 20.38 -15.27
CA LEU A 18 12.49 20.94 -16.33
C LEU A 18 11.26 21.67 -15.77
N ALA A 19 10.56 21.08 -14.80
CA ALA A 19 9.39 21.68 -14.17
C ALA A 19 9.70 23.02 -13.44
N ARG A 20 10.90 23.16 -12.91
CA ARG A 20 11.32 24.38 -12.20
C ARG A 20 11.47 25.58 -13.14
N ASP A 21 11.92 25.36 -14.37
CA ASP A 21 12.24 26.40 -15.34
C ASP A 21 11.12 26.58 -16.37
N GLU A 22 10.00 25.83 -16.25
CA GLU A 22 8.84 25.88 -17.15
C GLU A 22 7.79 26.86 -16.65
N GLU A 23 7.25 27.68 -17.55
CA GLU A 23 6.22 28.68 -17.26
C GLU A 23 4.79 28.20 -17.60
N ASP A 24 4.66 27.23 -18.51
CA ASP A 24 3.35 26.67 -18.89
C ASP A 24 2.86 25.68 -17.83
N LEU A 25 1.81 26.06 -17.12
CA LEU A 25 1.21 25.24 -16.06
C LEU A 25 0.70 23.87 -16.54
N GLN A 26 0.34 23.71 -17.81
CA GLN A 26 -0.09 22.41 -18.34
C GLN A 26 1.12 21.49 -18.49
N VAL A 27 2.22 22.00 -19.00
CA VAL A 27 3.49 21.26 -19.13
C VAL A 27 4.06 20.93 -17.76
N VAL A 28 4.00 21.86 -16.80
CA VAL A 28 4.41 21.60 -15.39
C VAL A 28 3.57 20.47 -14.79
N ARG A 29 2.27 20.43 -15.00
CA ARG A 29 1.41 19.33 -14.52
C ARG A 29 1.77 18.00 -15.13
N GLU A 30 2.13 17.96 -16.41
CA GLU A 30 2.59 16.74 -17.09
C GLU A 30 3.93 16.26 -16.49
N TYR A 31 4.87 17.18 -16.24
CA TYR A 31 6.13 16.82 -15.58
C TYR A 31 5.90 16.28 -14.15
N LEU A 32 5.03 16.91 -13.37
CA LEU A 32 4.67 16.46 -12.03
C LEU A 32 4.00 15.08 -12.04
N HIS A 33 3.12 14.81 -13.00
CA HIS A 33 2.50 13.49 -13.17
C HIS A 33 3.54 12.43 -13.50
N ASN A 34 4.49 12.72 -14.38
CA ASN A 34 5.56 11.79 -14.73
C ASN A 34 6.56 11.57 -13.57
N ILE A 35 6.80 12.60 -12.73
CA ILE A 35 7.57 12.48 -11.49
C ILE A 35 6.86 11.54 -10.51
N ASP A 36 5.57 11.74 -10.30
CA ASP A 36 4.74 10.91 -9.41
C ASP A 36 4.75 9.43 -9.86
N THR A 37 4.52 9.19 -11.14
CA THR A 37 4.59 7.85 -11.75
C THR A 37 5.94 7.19 -11.55
N SER A 38 7.04 7.94 -11.78
CA SER A 38 8.41 7.42 -11.60
C SER A 38 8.74 7.15 -10.14
N SER A 39 8.24 7.97 -9.22
CA SER A 39 8.43 7.83 -7.78
C SER A 39 7.67 6.60 -7.24
N THR A 40 6.43 6.43 -7.65
CA THR A 40 5.59 5.26 -7.31
C THR A 40 6.22 3.96 -7.83
N PHE A 41 6.74 3.97 -9.07
CA PHE A 41 7.48 2.82 -9.62
C PHE A 41 8.73 2.49 -8.80
N LEU A 42 9.51 3.51 -8.40
CA LEU A 42 10.72 3.32 -7.60
C LEU A 42 10.41 2.76 -6.21
N LEU A 43 9.36 3.26 -5.55
CA LEU A 43 8.89 2.72 -4.26
C LEU A 43 8.45 1.27 -4.38
N GLY A 44 7.70 0.92 -5.43
CA GLY A 44 7.30 -0.45 -5.72
C GLY A 44 8.51 -1.37 -5.87
N LEU A 45 9.53 -0.94 -6.63
CA LEU A 45 10.75 -1.70 -6.84
C LEU A 45 11.55 -1.91 -5.54
N ILE A 46 11.64 -0.88 -4.69
CA ILE A 46 12.29 -0.99 -3.37
C ILE A 46 11.56 -2.00 -2.49
N ASN A 47 10.23 -1.94 -2.44
CA ASN A 47 9.42 -2.87 -1.68
C ASN A 47 9.56 -4.32 -2.19
N ASP A 48 9.58 -4.52 -3.51
CA ASP A 48 9.82 -5.83 -4.13
C ASP A 48 11.19 -6.41 -3.72
N ILE A 49 12.25 -5.57 -3.68
CA ILE A 49 13.59 -5.98 -3.25
C ILE A 49 13.60 -6.35 -1.77
N LEU A 50 12.95 -5.55 -0.92
CA LEU A 50 12.85 -5.83 0.51
C LEU A 50 12.06 -7.10 0.78
N ASP A 51 10.96 -7.32 0.06
CA ASP A 51 10.17 -8.56 0.15
C ASP A 51 11.00 -9.76 -0.28
N MET A 52 11.72 -9.66 -1.41
CA MET A 52 12.59 -10.74 -1.88
C MET A 52 13.70 -11.06 -0.88
N SER A 53 14.32 -10.04 -0.28
CA SER A 53 15.33 -10.24 0.77
C SER A 53 14.77 -10.95 2.00
N LYS A 54 13.55 -10.60 2.45
CA LYS A 54 12.87 -11.28 3.58
C LYS A 54 12.54 -12.74 3.24
N ILE A 55 12.14 -13.00 2.00
CA ILE A 55 11.85 -14.34 1.51
C ILE A 55 13.13 -15.21 1.51
N GLU A 56 14.22 -14.71 0.92
CA GLU A 56 15.50 -15.43 0.84
C GLU A 56 16.09 -15.75 2.21
N ASN A 57 15.89 -14.85 3.19
CA ASN A 57 16.34 -15.05 4.56
C ASN A 57 15.39 -15.93 5.40
N GLY A 58 14.23 -16.35 4.87
CA GLY A 58 13.21 -17.10 5.62
C GLY A 58 12.50 -16.26 6.69
N GLU A 59 12.54 -14.94 6.57
CA GLU A 59 11.95 -13.97 7.50
C GLU A 59 10.53 -13.55 7.13
N LEU A 60 9.97 -14.12 6.05
CA LEU A 60 8.59 -13.84 5.65
C LEU A 60 7.62 -14.43 6.67
N THR A 61 6.98 -13.58 7.44
CA THR A 61 5.89 -13.94 8.35
C THR A 61 4.56 -13.46 7.76
N LEU A 62 3.58 -14.36 7.65
CA LEU A 62 2.23 -14.00 7.23
C LEU A 62 1.46 -13.42 8.41
N ARG A 63 0.67 -12.39 8.15
CA ARG A 63 -0.18 -11.71 9.11
C ARG A 63 -1.62 -11.94 8.76
N GLU A 64 -2.11 -13.04 9.25
CA GLU A 64 -3.46 -13.47 8.96
C GLU A 64 -4.48 -12.66 9.76
N GLY A 65 -5.57 -12.28 9.11
CA GLY A 65 -6.72 -11.59 9.67
C GLY A 65 -7.96 -11.86 8.83
N SER A 66 -9.10 -11.38 9.30
CA SER A 66 -10.37 -11.48 8.56
C SER A 66 -10.30 -10.67 7.27
N PHE A 67 -10.73 -11.26 6.16
CA PHE A 67 -10.78 -10.63 4.85
C PHE A 67 -12.01 -11.07 4.09
N THR A 68 -12.87 -10.13 3.79
CA THR A 68 -14.14 -10.40 3.12
C THR A 68 -14.00 -10.40 1.60
N LYS A 69 -14.91 -11.10 0.92
CA LYS A 69 -15.04 -11.07 -0.54
C LYS A 69 -15.22 -9.64 -1.05
N GLN A 70 -16.04 -8.83 -0.37
CA GLN A 70 -16.30 -7.44 -0.76
C GLN A 70 -15.03 -6.59 -0.72
N GLU A 71 -14.24 -6.66 0.37
CA GLU A 71 -12.98 -5.95 0.48
C GLU A 71 -11.98 -6.32 -0.63
N PHE A 72 -11.97 -7.61 -1.01
CA PHE A 72 -11.15 -8.05 -2.13
C PHE A 72 -11.65 -7.50 -3.47
N GLU A 73 -12.96 -7.54 -3.73
CA GLU A 73 -13.58 -6.95 -4.93
C GLU A 73 -13.28 -5.45 -5.03
N ASP A 74 -13.43 -4.72 -3.95
CA ASP A 74 -13.16 -3.27 -3.89
C ASP A 74 -11.69 -2.96 -4.17
N SER A 75 -10.77 -3.77 -3.62
CA SER A 75 -9.34 -3.59 -3.86
C SER A 75 -8.96 -3.82 -5.33
N ILE A 76 -9.53 -4.85 -5.98
CA ILE A 76 -9.33 -5.13 -7.41
C ILE A 76 -9.94 -4.01 -8.27
N ASN A 77 -11.16 -3.57 -7.96
CA ASN A 77 -11.82 -2.50 -8.69
C ASN A 77 -11.07 -1.17 -8.58
N THR A 78 -10.50 -0.87 -7.41
CA THR A 78 -9.76 0.37 -7.19
C THR A 78 -8.39 0.39 -7.90
N VAL A 79 -7.66 -0.73 -7.88
CA VAL A 79 -6.26 -0.77 -8.35
C VAL A 79 -6.15 -1.25 -9.80
N ILE A 80 -6.90 -2.28 -10.18
CA ILE A 80 -6.71 -2.98 -11.45
C ILE A 80 -7.65 -2.48 -12.54
N ARG A 81 -8.92 -2.19 -12.22
CA ARG A 81 -9.90 -1.76 -13.23
C ARG A 81 -9.45 -0.51 -14.00
N PRO A 82 -8.91 0.56 -13.36
CA PRO A 82 -8.40 1.73 -14.10
C PRO A 82 -7.30 1.38 -15.10
N GLN A 83 -6.39 0.46 -14.75
CA GLN A 83 -5.32 0.02 -15.66
C GLN A 83 -5.86 -0.71 -16.90
N MET A 84 -6.95 -1.48 -16.75
CA MET A 84 -7.62 -2.14 -17.85
C MET A 84 -8.37 -1.15 -18.74
N GLU A 85 -9.07 -0.19 -18.14
CA GLU A 85 -9.82 0.86 -18.85
C GLU A 85 -8.90 1.79 -19.65
N GLU A 86 -7.75 2.18 -19.09
CA GLU A 86 -6.76 3.01 -19.78
C GLU A 86 -6.26 2.38 -21.09
N LYS A 87 -6.18 1.06 -21.12
CA LYS A 87 -5.78 0.29 -22.32
C LYS A 87 -6.94 -0.23 -23.17
N ASP A 88 -8.18 0.12 -22.84
CA ASP A 88 -9.39 -0.42 -23.50
C ASP A 88 -9.43 -1.97 -23.48
N ILE A 89 -8.99 -2.57 -22.36
CA ILE A 89 -9.00 -4.02 -22.17
C ILE A 89 -10.37 -4.45 -21.62
N HIS A 90 -10.99 -5.43 -22.27
CA HIS A 90 -12.22 -6.03 -21.77
C HIS A 90 -11.93 -6.90 -20.53
N PHE A 91 -12.21 -6.36 -19.33
CA PHE A 91 -11.95 -7.02 -18.06
C PHE A 91 -13.18 -7.77 -17.56
N VAL A 92 -13.12 -9.10 -17.56
CA VAL A 92 -14.14 -9.98 -16.99
C VAL A 92 -13.72 -10.39 -15.59
N PHE A 93 -14.45 -9.93 -14.58
CA PHE A 93 -14.18 -10.20 -13.17
C PHE A 93 -15.37 -10.89 -12.53
N ARG A 94 -15.20 -12.13 -12.07
CA ARG A 94 -16.25 -12.94 -11.41
C ARG A 94 -15.63 -13.78 -10.31
N LEU A 95 -16.10 -13.58 -9.09
CA LEU A 95 -15.77 -14.43 -7.95
C LEU A 95 -16.94 -15.38 -7.66
N SER A 96 -16.64 -16.57 -7.15
CA SER A 96 -17.65 -17.56 -6.73
C SER A 96 -18.60 -16.97 -5.69
N ASP A 97 -19.87 -17.45 -5.69
CA ASP A 97 -20.95 -16.89 -4.84
C ASP A 97 -20.84 -17.24 -3.35
N GLN A 98 -19.82 -17.97 -2.93
CA GLN A 98 -19.56 -18.16 -1.51
C GLN A 98 -19.16 -16.82 -0.90
N SER A 99 -20.14 -16.13 -0.29
CA SER A 99 -19.90 -14.98 0.57
C SER A 99 -19.21 -15.48 1.83
N THR A 100 -17.90 -15.50 1.83
CA THR A 100 -17.14 -16.07 2.93
C THR A 100 -16.09 -15.07 3.34
N CYS A 101 -16.06 -14.78 4.63
CA CYS A 101 -14.91 -14.13 5.24
C CYS A 101 -13.83 -15.19 5.42
N ILE A 102 -12.64 -14.93 4.94
CA ILE A 102 -11.48 -15.84 5.03
C ILE A 102 -10.43 -15.27 5.99
N TRP A 103 -9.62 -16.15 6.56
CA TRP A 103 -8.52 -15.77 7.44
C TRP A 103 -7.21 -15.85 6.68
N VAL A 104 -6.69 -14.68 6.22
CA VAL A 104 -5.47 -14.58 5.40
C VAL A 104 -4.72 -13.30 5.68
N ASP A 105 -3.45 -13.24 5.27
CA ASP A 105 -2.72 -11.97 5.19
C ASP A 105 -3.26 -11.16 4.00
N ARG A 106 -4.11 -10.17 4.30
CA ARG A 106 -4.79 -9.31 3.32
C ARG A 106 -3.82 -8.63 2.35
N LEU A 107 -2.69 -8.11 2.87
CA LEU A 107 -1.70 -7.42 2.04
C LEU A 107 -1.04 -8.39 1.06
N ARG A 108 -0.60 -9.54 1.55
CA ARG A 108 0.09 -10.56 0.73
C ARG A 108 -0.86 -11.25 -0.23
N PHE A 109 -2.10 -11.47 0.18
CA PHE A 109 -3.15 -12.00 -0.69
C PHE A 109 -3.41 -11.04 -1.87
N ASN A 110 -3.63 -9.76 -1.62
CA ASN A 110 -3.77 -8.75 -2.67
C ASN A 110 -2.53 -8.65 -3.56
N GLN A 111 -1.33 -8.72 -3.00
CA GLN A 111 -0.06 -8.65 -3.73
C GLN A 111 0.08 -9.75 -4.78
N ILE A 112 -0.38 -10.98 -4.49
CA ILE A 112 -0.42 -12.08 -5.48
C ILE A 112 -1.23 -11.66 -6.70
N PHE A 113 -2.47 -11.23 -6.49
CA PHE A 113 -3.39 -10.95 -7.58
C PHE A 113 -3.08 -9.64 -8.30
N PHE A 114 -2.62 -8.62 -7.61
CA PHE A 114 -2.17 -7.37 -8.24
C PHE A 114 -0.98 -7.61 -9.17
N ASN A 115 0.00 -8.42 -8.78
CA ASN A 115 1.13 -8.77 -9.64
C ASN A 115 0.69 -9.53 -10.88
N LEU A 116 -0.19 -10.53 -10.75
CA LEU A 116 -0.66 -11.31 -11.89
C LEU A 116 -1.54 -10.48 -12.82
N LEU A 117 -2.48 -9.71 -12.30
CA LEU A 117 -3.40 -8.88 -13.08
C LEU A 117 -2.70 -7.68 -13.75
N SER A 118 -1.74 -7.03 -13.07
CA SER A 118 -0.94 -5.98 -13.67
C SER A 118 -0.07 -6.52 -14.82
N ASN A 119 0.47 -7.74 -14.67
CA ASN A 119 1.16 -8.41 -15.77
C ASN A 119 0.18 -8.70 -16.94
N ALA A 120 -1.02 -9.22 -16.69
CA ALA A 120 -2.04 -9.42 -17.70
C ALA A 120 -2.39 -8.10 -18.42
N ALA A 121 -2.64 -7.02 -17.69
CA ALA A 121 -2.90 -5.69 -18.27
C ALA A 121 -1.72 -5.18 -19.09
N LYS A 122 -0.49 -5.41 -18.64
CA LYS A 122 0.73 -4.97 -19.28
C LYS A 122 0.97 -5.65 -20.61
N PHE A 123 0.79 -6.98 -20.68
CA PHE A 123 1.12 -7.81 -21.84
C PHE A 123 -0.06 -8.09 -22.77
N THR A 124 -1.26 -7.65 -22.43
CA THR A 124 -2.42 -7.67 -23.32
C THR A 124 -2.42 -6.41 -24.19
N PRO A 125 -2.63 -6.54 -25.52
CA PRO A 125 -2.75 -5.39 -26.40
C PRO A 125 -4.06 -4.62 -26.14
N THR A 126 -4.10 -3.35 -26.56
CA THR A 126 -5.31 -2.53 -26.56
C THR A 126 -6.47 -3.26 -27.26
N GLY A 127 -7.66 -3.25 -26.66
CA GLY A 127 -8.84 -3.98 -27.12
C GLY A 127 -8.81 -5.49 -26.83
N GLY A 128 -7.80 -5.96 -26.09
CA GLY A 128 -7.73 -7.36 -25.69
C GLY A 128 -8.68 -7.74 -24.55
N THR A 129 -8.54 -8.95 -24.01
CA THR A 129 -9.41 -9.47 -22.94
C THR A 129 -8.56 -10.04 -21.81
N VAL A 130 -8.93 -9.71 -20.58
CA VAL A 130 -8.41 -10.32 -19.35
C VAL A 130 -9.58 -10.85 -18.55
N GLU A 131 -9.52 -12.11 -18.14
CA GLU A 131 -10.51 -12.76 -17.29
C GLU A 131 -9.89 -13.07 -15.93
N PHE A 132 -10.60 -12.72 -14.85
CA PHE A 132 -10.26 -13.13 -13.50
C PHE A 132 -11.48 -13.82 -12.89
N LEU A 133 -11.35 -15.10 -12.66
CA LEU A 133 -12.43 -15.99 -12.21
C LEU A 133 -12.01 -16.70 -10.93
N SER A 134 -12.95 -16.97 -10.02
CA SER A 134 -12.72 -17.90 -8.92
C SER A 134 -13.79 -18.99 -8.87
N GLU A 135 -13.34 -20.17 -8.48
CA GLU A 135 -14.19 -21.36 -8.30
C GLU A 135 -13.89 -21.99 -6.94
N SER A 136 -14.91 -22.60 -6.34
CA SER A 136 -14.74 -23.35 -5.10
C SER A 136 -14.15 -24.72 -5.38
N LEU A 137 -13.19 -25.14 -4.56
CA LEU A 137 -12.62 -26.48 -4.54
C LEU A 137 -13.18 -27.27 -3.34
N GLU A 138 -13.05 -28.58 -3.40
CA GLU A 138 -13.34 -29.46 -2.24
C GLU A 138 -12.52 -29.00 -1.03
N PRO A 139 -13.14 -28.86 0.15
CA PRO A 139 -12.44 -28.43 1.36
C PRO A 139 -11.34 -29.44 1.78
N ARG A 140 -10.30 -28.95 2.45
CA ARG A 140 -9.27 -29.76 3.08
C ARG A 140 -9.31 -29.56 4.60
N GLY A 141 -9.95 -30.48 5.32
CA GLY A 141 -10.20 -30.33 6.76
C GLY A 141 -11.11 -29.14 7.04
N GLU A 142 -10.67 -28.22 7.89
CA GLU A 142 -11.42 -27.00 8.24
C GLU A 142 -11.18 -25.83 7.25
N LYS A 143 -10.34 -26.03 6.23
CA LYS A 143 -9.99 -25.01 5.24
C LYS A 143 -10.86 -25.15 3.99
N ILE A 144 -11.42 -24.03 3.54
CA ILE A 144 -12.07 -23.96 2.23
C ILE A 144 -11.02 -23.89 1.13
N GLY A 145 -11.30 -24.53 0.00
CA GLY A 145 -10.45 -24.45 -1.18
C GLY A 145 -11.00 -23.46 -2.20
N ILE A 146 -10.15 -22.59 -2.72
CA ILE A 146 -10.49 -21.61 -3.75
C ILE A 146 -9.46 -21.72 -4.89
N CYS A 147 -9.97 -21.84 -6.11
CA CYS A 147 -9.18 -21.81 -7.34
C CYS A 147 -9.39 -20.46 -8.03
N PHE A 148 -8.34 -19.71 -8.22
CA PHE A 148 -8.34 -18.46 -8.97
C PHE A 148 -7.70 -18.69 -10.33
N THR A 149 -8.36 -18.25 -11.39
CA THR A 149 -7.86 -18.32 -12.77
C THR A 149 -7.77 -16.92 -13.35
N ILE A 150 -6.57 -16.53 -13.77
CA ILE A 150 -6.30 -15.30 -14.51
C ILE A 150 -5.88 -15.67 -15.91
N ARG A 151 -6.68 -15.26 -16.90
CA ARG A 151 -6.43 -15.55 -18.31
C ARG A 151 -6.38 -14.27 -19.10
N ASP A 152 -5.38 -14.12 -19.95
CA ASP A 152 -5.27 -13.05 -20.93
C ASP A 152 -5.12 -13.62 -22.36
N ASN A 153 -5.47 -12.81 -23.35
CA ASN A 153 -5.21 -13.09 -24.76
C ASN A 153 -4.04 -12.28 -25.32
N GLY A 154 -3.07 -12.00 -24.46
CA GLY A 154 -1.89 -11.21 -24.78
C GLY A 154 -0.84 -11.94 -25.59
N VAL A 155 0.40 -11.46 -25.51
CA VAL A 155 1.55 -11.99 -26.29
C VAL A 155 1.96 -13.40 -25.89
N GLY A 156 1.57 -13.86 -24.70
CA GLY A 156 2.00 -15.16 -24.17
C GLY A 156 3.49 -15.19 -23.83
N MET A 157 3.96 -16.36 -23.42
CA MET A 157 5.35 -16.62 -23.01
C MET A 157 5.95 -17.78 -23.79
N SER A 158 7.27 -17.73 -24.03
CA SER A 158 8.03 -18.85 -24.58
C SER A 158 8.23 -19.96 -23.55
N GLN A 159 8.45 -21.19 -24.02
CA GLN A 159 8.77 -22.29 -23.10
C GLN A 159 10.07 -22.02 -22.35
N GLU A 160 11.08 -21.47 -23.03
CA GLU A 160 12.35 -21.11 -22.41
C GLU A 160 12.17 -20.12 -21.24
N PHE A 161 11.30 -19.11 -21.38
CA PHE A 161 11.01 -18.19 -20.29
C PHE A 161 10.21 -18.85 -19.19
N MET A 162 9.20 -19.66 -19.50
CA MET A 162 8.39 -20.36 -18.49
C MET A 162 9.24 -21.25 -17.57
N ASP A 163 10.33 -21.84 -18.09
CA ASP A 163 11.23 -22.68 -17.30
C ASP A 163 12.02 -21.89 -16.24
N HIS A 164 12.14 -20.56 -16.42
CA HIS A 164 12.90 -19.65 -15.55
C HIS A 164 12.10 -18.43 -15.03
N MET A 165 10.79 -18.38 -15.27
CA MET A 165 9.97 -17.19 -14.95
C MET A 165 9.87 -16.88 -13.46
N TYR A 166 10.18 -17.84 -12.60
CA TYR A 166 10.23 -17.66 -11.14
C TYR A 166 11.64 -17.35 -10.62
N ASP A 167 12.65 -17.29 -11.50
CA ASP A 167 13.99 -16.85 -11.12
C ASP A 167 13.99 -15.33 -10.94
N PRO A 168 14.59 -14.78 -9.87
CA PRO A 168 14.65 -13.34 -9.64
C PRO A 168 15.30 -12.61 -10.83
N PHE A 169 14.69 -11.46 -11.20
CA PHE A 169 15.14 -10.60 -12.32
C PHE A 169 15.02 -11.22 -13.71
N SER A 170 14.36 -12.37 -13.84
CA SER A 170 14.06 -12.97 -15.15
C SER A 170 13.06 -12.10 -15.92
N GLN A 171 13.39 -11.86 -17.19
CA GLN A 171 12.54 -11.11 -18.11
C GLN A 171 12.59 -11.74 -19.49
N GLU A 172 11.42 -11.91 -20.14
CA GLU A 172 11.38 -12.33 -21.51
C GLU A 172 11.82 -11.20 -22.44
N ARG A 173 12.70 -11.50 -23.41
CA ARG A 173 13.05 -10.56 -24.47
C ARG A 173 11.86 -10.47 -25.43
N SER A 174 10.97 -9.54 -25.16
CA SER A 174 9.73 -9.37 -25.89
C SER A 174 9.96 -8.93 -27.33
N ALA A 175 9.25 -9.56 -28.27
CA ALA A 175 9.13 -9.09 -29.66
C ALA A 175 8.42 -7.72 -29.80
N LEU A 176 7.85 -7.20 -28.70
CA LEU A 176 7.17 -5.90 -28.63
C LEU A 176 8.11 -4.70 -28.44
N GLY A 177 9.43 -4.92 -28.48
CA GLY A 177 10.44 -3.86 -28.33
C GLY A 177 10.70 -3.50 -26.86
N ASP A 178 11.72 -2.66 -26.61
CA ASP A 178 12.25 -2.26 -25.29
C ASP A 178 11.27 -1.50 -24.38
N THR A 179 10.02 -1.30 -24.78
CA THR A 179 9.06 -0.41 -24.11
C THR A 179 8.32 -1.03 -22.93
N VAL A 180 8.36 -2.37 -22.76
CA VAL A 180 7.59 -3.06 -21.71
C VAL A 180 8.52 -3.64 -20.64
N LYS A 181 9.24 -2.76 -19.93
CA LYS A 181 10.16 -3.15 -18.86
C LYS A 181 9.41 -3.44 -17.54
N GLY A 182 9.78 -4.54 -16.87
CA GLY A 182 9.36 -4.89 -15.51
C GLY A 182 10.58 -5.08 -14.62
N THR A 183 10.39 -5.32 -13.33
CA THR A 183 11.46 -5.59 -12.36
C THR A 183 12.00 -7.02 -12.48
N GLY A 184 11.18 -7.94 -12.99
CA GLY A 184 11.46 -9.39 -12.96
C GLY A 184 11.35 -9.99 -11.57
N LEU A 185 10.76 -9.27 -10.61
CA LEU A 185 10.56 -9.73 -9.23
C LEU A 185 9.11 -10.15 -8.94
N GLY A 186 8.14 -9.67 -9.72
CA GLY A 186 6.73 -9.93 -9.44
C GLY A 186 6.36 -11.41 -9.41
N LEU A 187 6.75 -12.20 -10.41
CA LEU A 187 6.44 -13.65 -10.47
C LEU A 187 7.18 -14.46 -9.39
N PRO A 188 8.50 -14.26 -9.13
CA PRO A 188 9.17 -14.83 -7.96
C PRO A 188 8.46 -14.55 -6.65
N ILE A 189 8.04 -13.29 -6.40
CA ILE A 189 7.30 -12.92 -5.19
C ILE A 189 5.96 -13.66 -5.13
N VAL A 190 5.19 -13.70 -6.23
CA VAL A 190 3.93 -14.44 -6.30
C VAL A 190 4.13 -15.92 -5.93
N LYS A 191 5.12 -16.59 -6.52
CA LYS A 191 5.42 -18.00 -6.23
C LYS A 191 5.69 -18.22 -4.75
N ASN A 192 6.57 -17.40 -4.16
CA ASN A 192 6.93 -17.53 -2.75
C ASN A 192 5.75 -17.22 -1.80
N LEU A 193 4.92 -16.23 -2.12
CA LEU A 193 3.73 -15.91 -1.33
C LEU A 193 2.70 -17.05 -1.39
N VAL A 194 2.45 -17.61 -2.57
CA VAL A 194 1.55 -18.76 -2.73
C VAL A 194 2.07 -19.97 -1.94
N ASP A 195 3.38 -20.26 -2.01
CA ASP A 195 4.01 -21.36 -1.26
C ASP A 195 3.93 -21.09 0.26
N ALA A 196 4.18 -19.87 0.71
CA ALA A 196 4.07 -19.48 2.13
C ALA A 196 2.63 -19.62 2.66
N MET A 197 1.62 -19.40 1.81
CA MET A 197 0.20 -19.63 2.12
C MET A 197 -0.21 -21.12 1.99
N GLY A 198 0.73 -22.02 1.68
CA GLY A 198 0.44 -23.45 1.48
C GLY A 198 -0.41 -23.76 0.23
N GLY A 199 -0.36 -22.89 -0.76
CA GLY A 199 -1.08 -22.99 -2.02
C GLY A 199 -0.28 -23.60 -3.16
N GLU A 200 -0.88 -23.61 -4.33
CA GLU A 200 -0.28 -24.10 -5.57
C GLU A 200 -0.49 -23.06 -6.68
N ILE A 201 0.55 -22.76 -7.46
CA ILE A 201 0.44 -21.95 -8.67
C ILE A 201 0.91 -22.74 -9.89
N SER A 202 0.15 -22.65 -10.96
CA SER A 202 0.51 -23.23 -12.26
C SER A 202 0.24 -22.22 -13.37
N VAL A 203 0.94 -22.41 -14.50
CA VAL A 203 0.83 -21.55 -15.67
C VAL A 203 0.67 -22.38 -16.93
N ASN A 204 -0.15 -21.88 -17.84
CA ASN A 204 -0.27 -22.39 -19.21
C ASN A 204 -0.19 -21.18 -20.15
N SER A 205 0.85 -21.13 -21.00
CA SER A 205 1.06 -20.01 -21.89
C SER A 205 1.64 -20.48 -23.23
N GLN A 206 1.32 -19.74 -24.27
CA GLN A 206 1.88 -19.95 -25.60
C GLN A 206 2.05 -18.60 -26.30
N LEU A 207 3.23 -18.39 -26.91
CA LEU A 207 3.46 -17.17 -27.69
C LEU A 207 2.34 -16.91 -28.70
N GLY A 208 1.82 -15.69 -28.70
CA GLY A 208 0.74 -15.23 -29.57
C GLY A 208 -0.67 -15.70 -29.18
N LYS A 209 -0.84 -16.43 -28.07
CA LYS A 209 -2.16 -16.93 -27.63
C LYS A 209 -2.57 -16.45 -26.23
N GLY A 210 -1.65 -15.81 -25.51
CA GLY A 210 -1.90 -15.34 -24.15
C GLY A 210 -1.41 -16.29 -23.07
N THR A 211 -1.80 -15.99 -21.82
CA THR A 211 -1.36 -16.70 -20.63
C THR A 211 -2.56 -17.00 -19.72
N GLU A 212 -2.49 -18.15 -19.06
CA GLU A 212 -3.42 -18.55 -18.01
C GLU A 212 -2.62 -18.93 -16.77
N PHE A 213 -2.79 -18.17 -15.69
CA PHE A 213 -2.33 -18.53 -14.36
C PHE A 213 -3.48 -19.14 -13.54
N THR A 214 -3.19 -20.23 -12.83
CA THR A 214 -4.11 -20.84 -11.89
C THR A 214 -3.46 -20.87 -10.51
N VAL A 215 -4.12 -20.25 -9.52
CA VAL A 215 -3.68 -20.21 -8.11
C VAL A 215 -4.72 -20.95 -7.28
N LYS A 216 -4.29 -21.97 -6.52
CA LYS A 216 -5.15 -22.72 -5.59
C LYS A 216 -4.70 -22.44 -4.16
N LEU A 217 -5.64 -21.96 -3.35
CA LEU A 217 -5.39 -21.68 -1.94
C LEU A 217 -6.38 -22.45 -1.06
N TYR A 218 -5.92 -22.88 0.11
CA TYR A 218 -6.72 -23.53 1.13
C TYR A 218 -6.62 -22.70 2.41
N VAL A 219 -7.68 -21.95 2.71
CA VAL A 219 -7.68 -20.92 3.76
C VAL A 219 -8.75 -21.20 4.81
N PRO A 220 -8.52 -20.87 6.09
CA PRO A 220 -9.55 -20.98 7.12
C PRO A 220 -10.70 -20.00 6.82
N VAL A 221 -11.91 -20.37 7.22
CA VAL A 221 -13.07 -19.48 7.24
C VAL A 221 -12.97 -18.62 8.49
N ALA A 222 -13.22 -17.33 8.37
CA ALA A 222 -13.34 -16.40 9.49
C ALA A 222 -14.83 -16.07 9.72
N GLU A 223 -15.19 -15.78 10.95
CA GLU A 223 -16.47 -15.14 11.23
C GLU A 223 -16.43 -13.69 10.74
N GLU A 224 -17.49 -13.23 10.11
CA GLU A 224 -17.62 -11.84 9.71
C GLU A 224 -17.66 -10.97 10.98
N GLU A 225 -16.56 -10.33 11.33
CA GLU A 225 -16.63 -9.18 12.22
C GLU A 225 -17.39 -8.09 11.46
N LYS A 226 -18.57 -7.75 11.97
CA LYS A 226 -19.35 -6.62 11.45
C LYS A 226 -18.54 -5.34 11.59
N GLN A 227 -17.70 -5.04 10.59
CA GLN A 227 -17.25 -3.68 10.41
C GLN A 227 -18.47 -2.89 9.92
N GLU A 228 -18.87 -1.93 10.70
CA GLU A 228 -19.86 -0.95 10.28
C GLU A 228 -19.28 -0.22 9.07
N THR A 229 -19.81 -0.59 7.89
CA THR A 229 -19.54 0.14 6.65
C THR A 229 -20.31 1.45 6.72
N GLU A 230 -19.69 2.46 7.26
CA GLU A 230 -20.14 3.83 7.05
C GLU A 230 -19.66 4.30 5.67
N GLU A 231 -20.59 4.35 4.72
CA GLU A 231 -20.50 5.21 3.54
C GLU A 231 -20.49 6.68 4.02
N GLU A 232 -19.34 7.20 4.41
CA GLU A 232 -19.17 8.63 4.61
C GLU A 232 -18.54 9.28 3.38
N LYS A 233 -19.41 9.97 2.63
CA LYS A 233 -19.07 11.00 1.65
C LYS A 233 -18.18 12.08 2.30
N ASP A 234 -17.19 12.47 1.58
CA ASP A 234 -16.29 13.63 1.52
C ASP A 234 -16.65 14.89 2.38
N THR A 235 -16.94 14.69 3.67
CA THR A 235 -17.16 15.76 4.66
C THR A 235 -16.03 15.87 5.69
N SER A 236 -15.00 15.04 5.57
CA SER A 236 -13.93 14.99 6.59
C SER A 236 -13.05 16.25 6.62
N THR A 237 -12.83 16.90 5.47
CA THR A 237 -12.03 18.13 5.40
C THR A 237 -12.71 19.35 5.99
N GLU A 238 -14.04 19.47 5.88
CA GLU A 238 -14.78 20.60 6.49
C GLU A 238 -14.82 20.50 8.02
N LYS A 239 -14.77 19.29 8.58
CA LYS A 239 -14.76 19.04 10.03
C LYS A 239 -13.45 19.46 10.69
N LEU A 240 -12.32 19.37 9.97
CA LEU A 240 -10.98 19.65 10.52
C LEU A 240 -10.57 21.12 10.51
N LYS A 241 -11.45 22.02 10.07
CA LYS A 241 -11.12 23.42 9.91
C LYS A 241 -10.98 24.13 11.25
N GLY A 242 -9.76 24.55 11.56
CA GLY A 242 -9.40 25.25 12.78
C GLY A 242 -8.81 24.39 13.86
N ASP A 243 -8.78 23.05 13.67
CA ASP A 243 -8.17 22.11 14.61
C ASP A 243 -6.67 22.33 14.70
N ARG A 244 -6.14 22.25 15.91
CA ARG A 244 -4.75 22.54 16.26
C ARG A 244 -3.99 21.23 16.43
N ILE A 245 -3.11 20.96 15.49
CA ILE A 245 -2.36 19.71 15.41
C ILE A 245 -0.91 19.93 15.83
N LEU A 246 -0.43 19.15 16.79
CA LEU A 246 1.00 19.05 17.08
C LEU A 246 1.61 17.97 16.17
N LEU A 247 2.39 18.40 15.18
CA LEU A 247 3.10 17.52 14.25
C LEU A 247 4.52 17.28 14.76
N VAL A 248 4.85 16.03 15.06
CA VAL A 248 6.16 15.62 15.60
C VAL A 248 6.88 14.73 14.60
N GLU A 249 7.95 15.25 14.00
CA GLU A 249 8.67 14.62 12.89
C GLU A 249 10.09 15.22 12.83
N ASP A 250 11.11 14.44 12.57
CA ASP A 250 12.50 14.91 12.52
C ASP A 250 12.99 15.26 11.11
N ASN A 251 12.34 14.73 10.07
CA ASN A 251 12.70 14.95 8.68
C ASN A 251 12.00 16.18 8.10
N GLU A 252 12.77 17.19 7.69
CA GLU A 252 12.25 18.46 7.14
C GLU A 252 11.33 18.27 5.91
N ILE A 253 11.57 17.26 5.07
CA ILE A 253 10.74 16.98 3.90
C ILE A 253 9.38 16.41 4.36
N ASN A 254 9.40 15.47 5.31
CA ASN A 254 8.18 14.89 5.86
C ASN A 254 7.35 15.94 6.60
N ILE A 255 8.01 16.82 7.40
CA ILE A 255 7.36 17.97 8.04
C ILE A 255 6.65 18.82 7.01
N TYR A 256 7.36 19.23 5.95
CA TYR A 256 6.81 20.09 4.91
C TYR A 256 5.60 19.46 4.21
N VAL A 257 5.68 18.18 3.84
CA VAL A 257 4.59 17.46 3.19
C VAL A 257 3.38 17.33 4.12
N ALA A 258 3.58 16.86 5.36
CA ALA A 258 2.51 16.70 6.33
C ALA A 258 1.84 18.05 6.67
N GLN A 259 2.63 19.12 6.80
CA GLN A 259 2.14 20.46 7.07
C GLN A 259 1.25 20.96 5.93
N ILE A 260 1.67 20.83 4.66
CA ILE A 260 0.83 21.20 3.51
C ILE A 260 -0.48 20.42 3.49
N ILE A 261 -0.44 19.11 3.77
CA ILE A 261 -1.64 18.28 3.80
C ILE A 261 -2.61 18.79 4.87
N LEU A 262 -2.15 19.02 6.10
CA LEU A 262 -2.96 19.49 7.21
C LEU A 262 -3.51 20.90 6.99
N GLU A 263 -2.66 21.83 6.51
CA GLU A 263 -3.07 23.22 6.22
C GLU A 263 -4.11 23.30 5.09
N LYS A 264 -4.05 22.38 4.10
CA LYS A 264 -5.11 22.28 3.07
C LYS A 264 -6.46 21.86 3.64
N ALA A 265 -6.49 21.08 4.72
CA ALA A 265 -7.71 20.76 5.45
C ALA A 265 -8.17 21.91 6.38
N GLY A 266 -7.36 22.96 6.50
CA GLY A 266 -7.65 24.13 7.35
C GLY A 266 -7.19 23.97 8.80
N CYS A 267 -6.36 22.97 9.11
CA CYS A 267 -5.76 22.79 10.42
C CYS A 267 -4.70 23.85 10.73
N ILE A 268 -4.47 24.11 12.01
CA ILE A 268 -3.39 24.95 12.52
C ILE A 268 -2.29 24.01 13.02
N VAL A 269 -1.11 24.06 12.40
CA VAL A 269 -0.03 23.10 12.68
C VAL A 269 1.06 23.75 13.54
N THR A 270 1.39 23.09 14.64
CA THR A 270 2.60 23.37 15.45
C THR A 270 3.58 22.21 15.25
N VAL A 271 4.84 22.50 14.94
CA VAL A 271 5.85 21.49 14.64
C VAL A 271 6.82 21.30 15.80
N ALA A 272 7.10 20.02 16.13
CA ALA A 272 8.19 19.58 16.98
C ALA A 272 9.12 18.66 16.20
N ARG A 273 10.44 18.79 16.37
CA ARG A 273 11.45 18.05 15.59
C ARG A 273 11.97 16.78 16.24
N ASN A 274 11.50 16.49 17.43
CA ASN A 274 11.80 15.28 18.19
C ASN A 274 10.82 15.14 19.35
N GLY A 275 10.87 14.00 20.04
CA GLY A 275 9.96 13.72 21.15
C GLY A 275 10.15 14.66 22.36
N GLU A 276 11.39 15.11 22.64
CA GLU A 276 11.66 16.03 23.76
C GLU A 276 11.01 17.40 23.52
N GLU A 277 11.12 17.92 22.28
CA GLU A 277 10.46 19.17 21.90
C GLU A 277 8.95 19.05 21.95
N ALA A 278 8.39 17.90 21.53
CA ALA A 278 6.95 17.64 21.61
C ALA A 278 6.44 17.65 23.07
N VAL A 279 7.14 16.95 23.96
CA VAL A 279 6.83 16.90 25.40
C VAL A 279 6.87 18.31 26.00
N LYS A 280 7.88 19.10 25.67
CA LYS A 280 8.02 20.47 26.13
C LYS A 280 6.91 21.37 25.61
N LEU A 281 6.62 21.35 24.31
CA LEU A 281 5.56 22.14 23.70
C LEU A 281 4.19 21.80 24.29
N PHE A 282 3.91 20.51 24.51
CA PHE A 282 2.67 20.08 25.15
C PHE A 282 2.60 20.53 26.62
N GLN A 283 3.70 20.45 27.36
CA GLN A 283 3.76 20.89 28.76
C GLN A 283 3.56 22.41 28.91
N GLU A 284 4.14 23.20 27.99
CA GLU A 284 4.06 24.68 28.03
C GLU A 284 2.78 25.22 27.39
N SER A 285 1.99 24.38 26.71
CA SER A 285 0.73 24.77 26.07
C SER A 285 -0.40 25.03 27.07
N GLU A 286 -1.42 25.76 26.64
CA GLU A 286 -2.68 25.86 27.39
C GLU A 286 -3.36 24.48 27.43
N ILE A 287 -4.18 24.24 28.47
CA ILE A 287 -4.95 22.99 28.57
C ILE A 287 -5.94 22.93 27.39
N TYR A 288 -5.99 21.77 26.69
CA TYR A 288 -6.77 21.58 25.48
C TYR A 288 -6.34 22.48 24.31
N GLN A 289 -5.06 22.90 24.26
CA GLN A 289 -4.55 23.67 23.14
C GLN A 289 -4.41 22.84 21.87
N PHE A 290 -4.10 21.56 21.99
CA PHE A 290 -3.98 20.65 20.83
C PHE A 290 -5.17 19.72 20.78
N ASP A 291 -5.78 19.61 19.59
CA ASP A 291 -6.91 18.75 19.32
C ASP A 291 -6.45 17.33 18.93
N ALA A 292 -5.22 17.19 18.37
CA ALA A 292 -4.53 15.91 18.18
C ALA A 292 -3.01 16.08 18.05
N ILE A 293 -2.28 14.98 18.24
CA ILE A 293 -0.83 14.88 18.05
C ILE A 293 -0.53 13.84 16.98
N LEU A 294 0.15 14.24 15.90
CA LEU A 294 0.73 13.30 14.94
C LEU A 294 2.19 13.06 15.33
N MET A 295 2.54 11.82 15.71
CA MET A 295 3.79 11.48 16.35
C MET A 295 4.58 10.48 15.52
N ASP A 296 5.73 10.87 14.97
CA ASP A 296 6.67 9.88 14.42
C ASP A 296 7.20 8.96 15.52
N VAL A 297 7.20 7.68 15.24
CA VAL A 297 7.69 6.67 16.19
C VAL A 297 9.22 6.70 16.29
N ARG A 298 9.91 6.91 15.16
CA ARG A 298 11.38 6.80 15.08
C ARG A 298 12.03 8.16 14.90
N MET A 299 12.45 8.74 15.99
CA MET A 299 13.15 10.04 15.98
C MET A 299 14.41 9.99 16.86
N PRO A 300 15.40 10.85 16.57
CA PRO A 300 16.58 11.04 17.42
C PRO A 300 16.20 11.73 18.75
N ILE A 301 17.11 11.69 19.73
CA ILE A 301 17.02 12.33 21.06
C ILE A 301 15.98 11.62 21.92
N MET A 302 14.69 11.73 21.58
CA MET A 302 13.59 11.03 22.20
C MET A 302 12.66 10.51 21.12
N ASN A 303 12.43 9.18 21.10
CA ASN A 303 11.50 8.54 20.17
C ASN A 303 10.03 8.82 20.54
N GLY A 304 9.11 8.56 19.59
CA GLY A 304 7.70 8.84 19.77
C GLY A 304 7.03 8.04 20.89
N LEU A 305 7.48 6.79 21.13
CA LEU A 305 6.93 5.95 22.21
C LEU A 305 7.23 6.55 23.59
N ASP A 306 8.47 6.98 23.79
CA ASP A 306 8.88 7.58 25.07
C ASP A 306 8.25 8.97 25.26
N ALA A 307 8.12 9.76 24.17
CA ALA A 307 7.40 11.03 24.19
C ALA A 307 5.92 10.83 24.57
N THR A 308 5.25 9.85 23.97
CA THR A 308 3.86 9.52 24.32
C THR A 308 3.70 9.13 25.77
N ARG A 309 4.57 8.23 26.28
CA ARG A 309 4.55 7.86 27.71
C ARG A 309 4.76 9.05 28.62
N ALA A 310 5.64 9.98 28.22
CA ALA A 310 5.88 11.20 29.00
C ALA A 310 4.64 12.13 29.00
N ILE A 311 4.00 12.34 27.84
CA ILE A 311 2.77 13.14 27.72
C ILE A 311 1.66 12.50 28.56
N ARG A 312 1.40 11.21 28.41
CA ARG A 312 0.33 10.49 29.15
C ARG A 312 0.51 10.50 30.67
N ARG A 313 1.72 10.71 31.17
CA ARG A 313 2.04 10.79 32.61
C ARG A 313 1.98 12.21 33.19
N MET A 314 1.74 13.21 32.37
CA MET A 314 1.63 14.59 32.89
C MET A 314 0.39 14.75 33.77
N ASP A 315 0.53 15.53 34.83
CA ASP A 315 -0.59 15.91 35.69
C ASP A 315 -1.39 17.07 35.05
N ARG A 316 -2.07 16.71 33.92
CA ARG A 316 -2.92 17.61 33.13
C ARG A 316 -4.19 16.87 32.72
N PRO A 317 -5.36 17.52 32.73
CA PRO A 317 -6.61 16.84 32.37
C PRO A 317 -6.66 16.37 30.89
N ASP A 318 -6.03 17.09 29.97
CA ASP A 318 -5.97 16.78 28.54
C ASP A 318 -4.91 15.73 28.17
N ALA A 319 -3.94 15.45 29.04
CA ALA A 319 -2.88 14.48 28.74
C ALA A 319 -3.36 13.03 28.49
N PRO A 320 -4.36 12.49 29.21
CA PRO A 320 -4.93 11.18 28.90
C PRO A 320 -5.90 11.19 27.70
N GLU A 321 -6.46 12.37 27.34
CA GLU A 321 -7.57 12.50 26.40
C GLU A 321 -7.13 12.90 24.98
N VAL A 322 -6.03 13.69 24.85
CA VAL A 322 -5.57 14.14 23.53
C VAL A 322 -5.25 12.95 22.61
N PRO A 323 -5.86 12.85 21.43
CA PRO A 323 -5.54 11.80 20.49
C PRO A 323 -4.07 11.87 20.05
N ILE A 324 -3.34 10.75 20.17
CA ILE A 324 -1.97 10.61 19.68
C ILE A 324 -1.94 9.55 18.58
N ILE A 325 -1.71 9.99 17.36
CA ILE A 325 -1.72 9.17 16.16
C ILE A 325 -0.27 8.92 15.76
N ALA A 326 0.17 7.65 15.81
CA ALA A 326 1.50 7.26 15.40
C ALA A 326 1.68 7.40 13.88
N MET A 327 2.82 7.92 13.43
CA MET A 327 3.29 7.86 12.05
C MET A 327 4.46 6.88 11.99
N THR A 328 4.33 5.79 11.21
CA THR A 328 5.34 4.72 11.16
C THR A 328 5.72 4.36 9.74
N ALA A 329 6.99 4.01 9.51
CA ALA A 329 7.46 3.49 8.23
C ALA A 329 7.00 2.03 8.00
N ASP A 330 6.77 1.29 9.10
CA ASP A 330 6.36 -0.11 9.11
C ASP A 330 5.02 -0.23 9.85
N ALA A 331 3.99 -0.72 9.16
CA ALA A 331 2.69 -1.05 9.76
C ALA A 331 2.71 -2.43 10.49
N PHE A 332 3.86 -2.81 11.09
CA PHE A 332 4.04 -4.12 11.68
C PHE A 332 3.30 -4.25 13.02
N ASP A 333 2.67 -5.42 13.26
CA ASP A 333 1.90 -5.70 14.48
C ASP A 333 2.72 -5.50 15.76
N GLU A 334 4.03 -5.72 15.72
CA GLU A 334 4.92 -5.43 16.83
C GLU A 334 5.04 -3.93 17.09
N GLU A 335 5.20 -3.10 16.04
CA GLU A 335 5.18 -1.63 16.19
C GLU A 335 3.79 -1.14 16.61
N ARG A 336 2.72 -1.68 16.04
CA ARG A 336 1.35 -1.35 16.43
C ARG A 336 1.08 -1.68 17.90
N ARG A 337 1.50 -2.86 18.36
CA ARG A 337 1.36 -3.23 19.77
C ARG A 337 2.18 -2.31 20.67
N ASN A 338 3.42 -2.01 20.28
CA ASN A 338 4.28 -1.10 21.04
C ASN A 338 3.69 0.33 21.10
N THR A 339 3.08 0.83 20.03
CA THR A 339 2.43 2.15 20.01
C THR A 339 1.20 2.17 20.91
N LEU A 340 0.34 1.15 20.87
CA LEU A 340 -0.81 1.03 21.77
C LEU A 340 -0.39 0.87 23.24
N GLU A 341 0.64 0.05 23.52
CA GLU A 341 1.18 -0.10 24.89
C GLU A 341 1.83 1.19 25.41
N ALA A 342 2.32 2.06 24.52
CA ALA A 342 2.82 3.37 24.89
C ALA A 342 1.70 4.39 25.16
N GLY A 343 0.45 4.10 24.76
CA GLY A 343 -0.72 4.97 24.93
C GLY A 343 -1.06 5.82 23.71
N MET A 344 -0.64 5.41 22.50
CA MET A 344 -1.10 6.00 21.24
C MET A 344 -2.47 5.40 20.86
N ASP A 345 -3.30 6.17 20.17
CA ASP A 345 -4.70 5.80 19.90
C ASP A 345 -4.88 5.17 18.51
N TYR A 346 -4.05 5.58 17.54
CA TYR A 346 -4.09 5.09 16.17
C TYR A 346 -2.70 5.11 15.53
N HIS A 347 -2.57 4.48 14.35
CA HIS A 347 -1.32 4.50 13.60
C HIS A 347 -1.59 4.73 12.10
N LEU A 348 -0.72 5.52 11.47
CA LEU A 348 -0.69 5.81 10.04
C LEU A 348 0.63 5.32 9.46
N SER A 349 0.57 4.64 8.31
CA SER A 349 1.78 4.27 7.57
C SER A 349 2.32 5.45 6.79
N LYS A 350 3.64 5.59 6.73
CA LYS A 350 4.34 6.48 5.81
C LYS A 350 4.57 5.77 4.46
N PRO A 351 4.43 6.45 3.29
CA PRO A 351 4.10 7.86 3.15
C PRO A 351 2.65 8.18 3.51
N ILE A 352 2.41 9.36 4.11
CA ILE A 352 1.10 9.77 4.58
C ILE A 352 0.15 9.94 3.39
N ASN A 353 -0.95 9.17 3.41
CA ASN A 353 -2.04 9.34 2.48
C ASN A 353 -3.02 10.41 3.00
N PRO A 354 -3.25 11.52 2.27
CA PRO A 354 -4.10 12.60 2.73
C PRO A 354 -5.53 12.15 3.08
N THR A 355 -6.14 11.30 2.26
CA THR A 355 -7.51 10.83 2.45
C THR A 355 -7.65 10.03 3.76
N ILE A 356 -6.69 9.14 4.04
CA ILE A 356 -6.67 8.34 5.27
C ILE A 356 -6.40 9.23 6.47
N LEU A 357 -5.45 10.18 6.36
CA LEU A 357 -5.14 11.12 7.44
C LEU A 357 -6.38 11.93 7.84
N TYR A 358 -7.10 12.50 6.88
CA TYR A 358 -8.29 13.31 7.16
C TYR A 358 -9.40 12.49 7.81
N LYS A 359 -9.63 11.27 7.34
CA LYS A 359 -10.61 10.36 7.94
C LYS A 359 -10.27 10.05 9.38
N VAL A 360 -9.04 9.68 9.67
CA VAL A 360 -8.58 9.35 11.02
C VAL A 360 -8.67 10.55 11.95
N LEU A 361 -8.21 11.73 11.53
CA LEU A 361 -8.31 12.93 12.34
C LEU A 361 -9.78 13.29 12.64
N ALA A 362 -10.67 13.23 11.64
CA ALA A 362 -12.09 13.52 11.82
C ALA A 362 -12.82 12.50 12.71
N GLU A 363 -12.29 11.29 12.88
CA GLU A 363 -12.82 10.26 13.77
C GLU A 363 -12.37 10.47 15.23
N TYR A 364 -11.12 10.88 15.44
CA TYR A 364 -10.52 11.01 16.77
C TYR A 364 -10.63 12.41 17.38
N ILE A 365 -10.75 13.47 16.58
CA ILE A 365 -11.01 14.84 17.04
C ILE A 365 -12.53 15.01 17.22
N GLN A 366 -12.98 15.24 18.44
CA GLN A 366 -14.40 15.45 18.80
C GLN A 366 -14.78 16.93 18.82
#